data_8609c06b215dd99a77a7e363e5dc8c9f
#
_entry.id   8609c06b215dd99a77a7e363e5dc8c9f
#
_cell.length_a   1.000
_cell.length_b   1.000
_cell.length_c   1.000
_cell.angle_alpha   90.00
_cell.angle_beta   90.00
_cell.angle_gamma   90.00
#
_symmetry.space_group_name_H-M   'P 1'
#
loop_
_entity.id
_entity.type
_entity.pdbx_description
1 polymer ?
#
loop_
_entity_poly.entity_id
_entity_poly.type
_entity_poly.pdbx_seq_one_letter_code
_entity_poly.pdbx_strand_id
1 'polypeptide(L)'
;MERLKSIMNDLCAVTGINFEILDTNFHFLYRCKNETPFCTTIQKTALGANKCLCSDTSILEECRQNRSFQSHICHAGLKDAATPIVKNDVIVGYIVMGQIRTSFKTNEIRAKLSWMNEDIDKMMDFYEELPPFSDAQIDSLSNLLSHILFENAIEIDYNDFIAFATTYIKDNLSSDLSIPTLCAALHVSKNFLYKSFHENRGCTVNEYINKQRVKQAQKLLRETNEPMYHIATSVGIPNYTYFCRLFKKMTGLSPIAYRTKI
;
A
#
# COMPACT_ATOMS: atom_id res chain seq x y z
N MET A 1 -12.72 2.20 -5.21
CA MET A 1 -12.30 2.94 -4.00
C MET A 1 -13.46 3.71 -3.36
N GLU A 2 -14.23 4.52 -4.10
CA GLU A 2 -15.33 5.33 -3.51
C GLU A 2 -16.41 4.49 -2.84
N ARG A 3 -16.82 3.35 -3.43
CA ARG A 3 -17.79 2.44 -2.82
C ARG A 3 -17.28 1.84 -1.49
N LEU A 4 -15.99 1.48 -1.42
CA LEU A 4 -15.39 0.96 -0.18
C LEU A 4 -15.36 2.02 0.90
N LYS A 5 -15.03 3.28 0.57
CA LYS A 5 -15.09 4.41 1.50
C LYS A 5 -16.52 4.64 2.03
N SER A 6 -17.54 4.55 1.16
CA SER A 6 -18.93 4.65 1.57
C SER A 6 -19.30 3.57 2.59
N ILE A 7 -18.94 2.31 2.29
CA ILE A 7 -19.18 1.18 3.19
C ILE A 7 -18.49 1.38 4.55
N MET A 8 -17.22 1.86 4.53
CA MET A 8 -16.50 2.15 5.79
C MET A 8 -17.18 3.25 6.59
N ASN A 9 -17.72 4.29 5.94
CA ASN A 9 -18.48 5.34 6.62
C ASN A 9 -19.75 4.79 7.24
N ASP A 10 -20.49 3.95 6.52
CA ASP A 10 -21.74 3.35 7.02
C ASP A 10 -21.44 2.43 8.21
N LEU A 11 -20.40 1.61 8.14
CA LEU A 11 -19.96 0.78 9.26
C LEU A 11 -19.51 1.63 10.46
N CYS A 12 -18.76 2.69 10.24
CA CYS A 12 -18.35 3.63 11.28
C CYS A 12 -19.58 4.27 11.96
N ALA A 13 -20.56 4.72 11.17
CA ALA A 13 -21.78 5.34 11.70
C ALA A 13 -22.61 4.37 12.54
N VAL A 14 -22.69 3.09 12.14
CA VAL A 14 -23.48 2.06 12.85
C VAL A 14 -22.77 1.54 14.09
N THR A 15 -21.45 1.35 14.01
CA THR A 15 -20.67 0.69 15.08
C THR A 15 -20.01 1.67 16.05
N GLY A 16 -19.77 2.90 15.62
CA GLY A 16 -18.90 3.85 16.33
C GLY A 16 -17.40 3.50 16.27
N ILE A 17 -17.03 2.40 15.61
CA ILE A 17 -15.64 1.98 15.43
C ILE A 17 -14.99 2.84 14.34
N ASN A 18 -13.75 3.23 14.53
CA ASN A 18 -12.97 3.90 13.51
C ASN A 18 -12.43 2.89 12.49
N PHE A 19 -12.55 3.21 11.19
CA PHE A 19 -12.03 2.40 10.09
C PHE A 19 -11.04 3.20 9.26
N GLU A 20 -9.95 2.54 8.89
CA GLU A 20 -8.91 3.10 8.06
C GLU A 20 -8.58 2.14 6.91
N ILE A 21 -8.26 2.69 5.74
CA ILE A 21 -7.74 1.93 4.60
C ILE A 21 -6.30 2.37 4.39
N LEU A 22 -5.40 1.40 4.32
CA LEU A 22 -3.98 1.62 4.08
C LEU A 22 -3.53 0.90 2.81
N ASP A 23 -2.48 1.44 2.17
CA ASP A 23 -1.80 0.75 1.08
C ASP A 23 -0.87 -0.38 1.60
N THR A 24 -0.18 -1.04 0.68
CA THR A 24 0.78 -2.11 1.01
C THR A 24 2.03 -1.64 1.75
N ASN A 25 2.28 -0.34 1.80
CA ASN A 25 3.38 0.29 2.54
C ASN A 25 2.90 0.92 3.86
N PHE A 26 1.66 0.63 4.26
CA PHE A 26 1.00 1.16 5.46
C PHE A 26 0.75 2.68 5.44
N HIS A 27 0.70 3.29 4.25
CA HIS A 27 0.29 4.68 4.13
C HIS A 27 -1.24 4.79 4.12
N PHE A 28 -1.76 5.80 4.79
CA PHE A 28 -3.18 6.06 4.84
C PHE A 28 -3.72 6.46 3.48
N LEU A 29 -4.71 5.71 2.98
CA LEU A 29 -5.50 6.05 1.80
C LEU A 29 -6.85 6.68 2.17
N TYR A 30 -7.40 6.27 3.31
CA TYR A 30 -8.68 6.76 3.79
C TYR A 30 -8.81 6.52 5.29
N ARG A 31 -9.48 7.44 6.00
CA ARG A 31 -9.88 7.34 7.42
C ARG A 31 -11.29 7.86 7.57
N CYS A 32 -12.14 7.14 8.29
CA CYS A 32 -13.45 7.66 8.72
C CYS A 32 -13.25 8.86 9.65
N LYS A 33 -14.19 9.81 9.62
CA LYS A 33 -14.09 11.06 10.40
C LYS A 33 -14.48 10.89 11.90
N ASN A 34 -14.08 9.82 12.53
CA ASN A 34 -14.46 9.54 13.91
C ASN A 34 -13.21 9.46 14.82
N GLU A 35 -12.43 10.56 14.83
CA GLU A 35 -11.28 10.64 15.75
C GLU A 35 -11.81 10.78 17.19
N THR A 36 -11.43 9.84 18.04
CA THR A 36 -11.85 9.89 19.45
C THR A 36 -10.92 10.79 20.25
N PRO A 37 -11.45 11.57 21.20
CA PRO A 37 -10.62 12.43 22.06
C PRO A 37 -9.56 11.66 22.83
N PHE A 38 -9.80 10.39 23.17
CA PHE A 38 -8.83 9.53 23.84
C PHE A 38 -7.55 9.36 23.02
N CYS A 39 -7.65 8.88 21.78
CA CYS A 39 -6.49 8.65 20.92
C CYS A 39 -5.83 9.95 20.45
N THR A 40 -6.62 10.97 20.11
CA THR A 40 -6.05 12.26 19.69
C THR A 40 -5.27 12.92 20.80
N THR A 41 -5.66 12.79 22.07
CA THR A 41 -4.90 13.31 23.20
C THR A 41 -3.57 12.56 23.37
N ILE A 42 -3.56 11.25 23.24
CA ILE A 42 -2.32 10.44 23.28
C ILE A 42 -1.36 10.87 22.17
N GLN A 43 -1.86 11.00 20.95
CA GLN A 43 -1.06 11.32 19.76
C GLN A 43 -0.51 12.75 19.72
N LYS A 44 -1.02 13.67 20.54
CA LYS A 44 -0.46 15.03 20.68
C LYS A 44 0.98 15.04 21.25
N THR A 45 1.36 14.01 22.00
CA THR A 45 2.72 13.88 22.53
C THR A 45 3.59 13.08 21.57
N ALA A 46 4.85 13.46 21.40
CA ALA A 46 5.80 12.74 20.56
C ALA A 46 5.96 11.27 20.99
N LEU A 47 5.98 11.02 22.31
CA LEU A 47 6.09 9.67 22.86
C LEU A 47 4.83 8.86 22.56
N GLY A 48 3.65 9.44 22.72
CA GLY A 48 2.37 8.79 22.44
C GLY A 48 2.23 8.45 20.96
N ALA A 49 2.50 9.42 20.09
CA ALA A 49 2.47 9.20 18.63
C ALA A 49 3.40 8.05 18.19
N ASN A 50 4.63 8.00 18.75
CA ASN A 50 5.57 6.91 18.45
C ASN A 50 5.08 5.55 18.96
N LYS A 51 4.49 5.50 20.17
CA LYS A 51 3.91 4.28 20.72
C LYS A 51 2.72 3.79 19.87
N CYS A 52 1.86 4.68 19.39
CA CYS A 52 0.79 4.35 18.46
C CYS A 52 1.36 3.78 17.16
N LEU A 53 2.32 4.47 16.54
CA LEU A 53 2.95 4.01 15.30
C LEU A 53 3.58 2.61 15.44
N CYS A 54 4.28 2.34 16.54
CA CYS A 54 4.85 1.01 16.81
C CYS A 54 3.75 -0.05 16.94
N SER A 55 2.65 0.27 17.63
CA SER A 55 1.51 -0.64 17.81
C SER A 55 0.85 -0.97 16.46
N ASP A 56 0.53 0.06 15.67
CA ASP A 56 -0.11 -0.07 14.36
C ASP A 56 0.78 -0.85 13.38
N THR A 57 2.08 -0.55 13.36
CA THR A 57 3.04 -1.27 12.52
C THR A 57 3.13 -2.75 12.89
N SER A 58 3.12 -3.08 14.19
CA SER A 58 3.20 -4.47 14.66
C SER A 58 2.03 -5.31 14.15
N ILE A 59 0.79 -4.85 14.31
CA ILE A 59 -0.39 -5.60 13.87
C ILE A 59 -0.45 -5.72 12.35
N LEU A 60 -0.03 -4.69 11.62
CA LEU A 60 -0.01 -4.69 10.16
C LEU A 60 1.04 -5.67 9.60
N GLU A 61 2.22 -5.76 10.24
CA GLU A 61 3.23 -6.75 9.87
C GLU A 61 2.78 -8.17 10.18
N GLU A 62 2.13 -8.42 11.31
CA GLU A 62 1.52 -9.73 11.61
C GLU A 62 0.43 -10.08 10.59
N CYS A 63 -0.43 -9.12 10.23
CA CYS A 63 -1.46 -9.28 9.22
C CYS A 63 -0.85 -9.59 7.83
N ARG A 64 0.27 -8.96 7.49
CA ARG A 64 1.03 -9.21 6.26
C ARG A 64 1.60 -10.62 6.22
N GLN A 65 2.26 -11.04 7.30
CA GLN A 65 2.93 -12.35 7.39
C GLN A 65 1.93 -13.51 7.39
N ASN A 66 0.88 -13.40 8.19
CA ASN A 66 -0.15 -14.44 8.33
C ASN A 66 -1.18 -14.42 7.20
N ARG A 67 -1.24 -13.33 6.41
CA ARG A 67 -2.21 -13.10 5.33
C ARG A 67 -3.66 -13.27 5.78
N SER A 68 -3.94 -12.96 7.03
CA SER A 68 -5.23 -13.16 7.68
C SER A 68 -5.51 -12.04 8.68
N PHE A 69 -6.76 -11.95 9.10
CA PHE A 69 -7.17 -11.07 10.19
C PHE A 69 -6.27 -11.25 11.42
N GLN A 70 -5.88 -10.13 12.00
CA GLN A 70 -5.14 -10.07 13.26
C GLN A 70 -5.79 -9.04 14.18
N SER A 71 -5.71 -9.28 15.48
CA SER A 71 -6.13 -8.30 16.48
C SER A 71 -5.18 -8.30 17.67
N HIS A 72 -4.97 -7.11 18.24
CA HIS A 72 -4.13 -6.96 19.42
C HIS A 72 -4.67 -5.90 20.38
N ILE A 73 -4.05 -5.81 21.55
CA ILE A 73 -4.26 -4.72 22.49
C ILE A 73 -3.13 -3.72 22.30
N CYS A 74 -3.46 -2.48 21.95
CA CYS A 74 -2.47 -1.42 21.77
C CYS A 74 -1.86 -0.97 23.10
N HIS A 75 -0.81 -0.17 23.03
CA HIS A 75 -0.08 0.30 24.21
C HIS A 75 -0.96 1.05 25.24
N ALA A 76 -2.05 1.67 24.78
CA ALA A 76 -2.99 2.41 25.62
C ALA A 76 -4.14 1.56 26.17
N GLY A 77 -4.19 0.26 25.82
CA GLY A 77 -5.21 -0.67 26.31
C GLY A 77 -6.47 -0.75 25.49
N LEU A 78 -6.51 -0.14 24.31
CA LEU A 78 -7.57 -0.33 23.33
C LEU A 78 -7.32 -1.54 22.47
N LYS A 79 -8.37 -2.10 21.89
CA LYS A 79 -8.27 -3.16 20.90
C LYS A 79 -8.28 -2.57 19.50
N ASP A 80 -7.27 -2.95 18.73
CA ASP A 80 -7.17 -2.67 17.30
C ASP A 80 -7.13 -4.00 16.55
N ALA A 81 -7.63 -3.98 15.31
CA ALA A 81 -7.66 -5.16 14.46
C ALA A 81 -7.36 -4.77 13.01
N ALA A 82 -6.68 -5.63 12.29
CA ALA A 82 -6.32 -5.44 10.90
C ALA A 82 -6.76 -6.63 10.05
N THR A 83 -7.29 -6.37 8.86
CA THR A 83 -7.61 -7.39 7.87
C THR A 83 -6.96 -7.03 6.52
N PRO A 84 -6.32 -7.99 5.83
CA PRO A 84 -5.74 -7.72 4.54
C PRO A 84 -6.84 -7.63 3.47
N ILE A 85 -6.69 -6.69 2.55
CA ILE A 85 -7.48 -6.64 1.33
C ILE A 85 -6.73 -7.51 0.31
N VAL A 86 -7.27 -8.68 0.02
CA VAL A 86 -6.64 -9.65 -0.89
C VAL A 86 -7.36 -9.67 -2.22
N LYS A 87 -6.60 -9.57 -3.31
CA LYS A 87 -7.09 -9.67 -4.68
C LYS A 87 -6.18 -10.60 -5.49
N ASN A 88 -6.76 -11.64 -6.09
CA ASN A 88 -5.99 -12.63 -6.88
C ASN A 88 -4.77 -13.19 -6.09
N ASP A 89 -4.97 -13.55 -4.83
CA ASP A 89 -3.92 -14.02 -3.91
C ASP A 89 -2.81 -13.00 -3.59
N VAL A 90 -3.05 -11.72 -3.87
CA VAL A 90 -2.12 -10.64 -3.54
C VAL A 90 -2.76 -9.70 -2.54
N ILE A 91 -2.01 -9.31 -1.50
CA ILE A 91 -2.43 -8.23 -0.61
C ILE A 91 -2.28 -6.92 -1.39
N VAL A 92 -3.36 -6.17 -1.53
CA VAL A 92 -3.41 -4.87 -2.22
C VAL A 92 -3.60 -3.69 -1.25
N GLY A 93 -3.77 -3.97 0.03
CA GLY A 93 -3.91 -3.00 1.10
C GLY A 93 -4.45 -3.65 2.36
N TYR A 94 -4.83 -2.83 3.33
CA TYR A 94 -5.32 -3.27 4.63
C TYR A 94 -6.51 -2.40 5.04
N ILE A 95 -7.45 -3.00 5.78
CA ILE A 95 -8.41 -2.27 6.59
C ILE A 95 -7.99 -2.45 8.05
N VAL A 96 -7.84 -1.34 8.74
CA VAL A 96 -7.67 -1.30 10.19
C VAL A 96 -8.97 -0.82 10.81
N MET A 97 -9.41 -1.49 11.84
CA MET A 97 -10.50 -1.08 12.70
C MET A 97 -9.97 -0.95 14.12
N GLY A 98 -10.29 0.14 14.78
CA GLY A 98 -9.66 0.41 16.07
C GLY A 98 -10.41 1.37 16.94
N GLN A 99 -9.73 1.72 18.03
CA GLN A 99 -10.25 2.54 19.11
C GLN A 99 -11.43 1.86 19.83
N ILE A 100 -11.32 0.53 19.99
CA ILE A 100 -12.35 -0.30 20.58
C ILE A 100 -12.05 -0.45 22.07
N ARG A 101 -13.03 -0.15 22.91
CA ARG A 101 -12.89 -0.34 24.37
C ARG A 101 -12.78 -1.83 24.71
N THR A 102 -11.80 -2.16 25.53
CA THR A 102 -11.59 -3.52 26.03
C THR A 102 -12.34 -3.78 27.33
N SER A 103 -12.28 -5.01 27.83
CA SER A 103 -12.78 -5.39 29.16
C SER A 103 -11.87 -4.96 30.31
N PHE A 104 -10.79 -4.23 30.05
CA PHE A 104 -9.91 -3.72 31.09
C PHE A 104 -10.65 -2.78 32.04
N LYS A 105 -10.36 -2.97 33.33
CA LYS A 105 -10.86 -2.05 34.36
C LYS A 105 -10.16 -0.71 34.26
N THR A 106 -10.82 0.34 34.70
CA THR A 106 -10.30 1.72 34.68
C THR A 106 -8.89 1.83 35.29
N ASN A 107 -8.60 1.10 36.37
CA ASN A 107 -7.29 1.11 37.02
C ASN A 107 -6.17 0.52 36.11
N GLU A 108 -6.48 -0.44 35.26
CA GLU A 108 -5.53 -1.04 34.34
C GLU A 108 -5.18 -0.06 33.20
N ILE A 109 -6.19 0.68 32.70
CA ILE A 109 -5.98 1.74 31.71
C ILE A 109 -5.17 2.89 32.32
N ARG A 110 -5.49 3.31 33.57
CA ARG A 110 -4.69 4.32 34.29
C ARG A 110 -3.24 3.92 34.40
N ALA A 111 -2.94 2.66 34.71
CA ALA A 111 -1.57 2.15 34.80
C ALA A 111 -0.86 2.22 33.44
N LYS A 112 -1.55 1.90 32.35
CA LYS A 112 -0.99 1.97 30.98
C LYS A 112 -0.70 3.41 30.53
N LEU A 113 -1.42 4.39 31.05
CA LEU A 113 -1.27 5.82 30.73
C LEU A 113 -0.40 6.58 31.74
N SER A 114 0.18 5.93 32.75
CA SER A 114 0.96 6.55 33.83
C SER A 114 2.18 7.38 33.35
N TRP A 115 2.61 7.20 32.12
CA TRP A 115 3.68 7.97 31.49
C TRP A 115 3.22 9.32 30.92
N MET A 116 1.91 9.57 30.85
CA MET A 116 1.33 10.84 30.38
C MET A 116 1.33 11.88 31.49
N ASN A 117 1.48 13.14 31.10
CA ASN A 117 1.33 14.30 31.99
C ASN A 117 -0.05 14.95 31.88
N GLU A 118 -0.99 14.29 31.22
CA GLU A 118 -2.36 14.75 31.01
C GLU A 118 -3.26 14.40 32.21
N ASP A 119 -4.41 15.05 32.27
CA ASP A 119 -5.45 14.73 33.25
C ASP A 119 -5.99 13.33 33.01
N ILE A 120 -5.56 12.39 33.85
CA ILE A 120 -5.94 10.98 33.72
C ILE A 120 -7.43 10.75 33.99
N ASP A 121 -8.08 11.55 34.82
CA ASP A 121 -9.53 11.43 35.05
C ASP A 121 -10.30 11.77 33.78
N LYS A 122 -9.94 12.86 33.12
CA LYS A 122 -10.48 13.21 31.81
C LYS A 122 -10.22 12.17 30.75
N MET A 123 -9.05 11.53 30.78
CA MET A 123 -8.75 10.42 29.87
C MET A 123 -9.66 9.22 30.11
N MET A 124 -10.06 8.96 31.37
CA MET A 124 -11.01 7.89 31.68
C MET A 124 -12.41 8.21 31.17
N ASP A 125 -12.86 9.45 31.26
CA ASP A 125 -14.15 9.87 30.65
C ASP A 125 -14.14 9.58 29.15
N PHE A 126 -13.08 9.95 28.44
CA PHE A 126 -12.91 9.64 27.03
C PHE A 126 -12.86 8.13 26.72
N TYR A 127 -12.24 7.34 27.62
CA TYR A 127 -12.21 5.88 27.48
C TYR A 127 -13.61 5.26 27.60
N GLU A 128 -14.43 5.74 28.53
CA GLU A 128 -15.80 5.24 28.73
C GLU A 128 -16.75 5.57 27.57
N GLU A 129 -16.46 6.62 26.80
CA GLU A 129 -17.20 6.99 25.59
C GLU A 129 -16.90 6.07 24.40
N LEU A 130 -15.79 5.30 24.44
CA LEU A 130 -15.42 4.41 23.34
C LEU A 130 -16.39 3.24 23.21
N PRO A 131 -16.68 2.77 21.97
CA PRO A 131 -17.59 1.66 21.74
C PRO A 131 -17.02 0.37 22.34
N PRO A 132 -17.81 -0.35 23.17
CA PRO A 132 -17.41 -1.67 23.67
C PRO A 132 -17.78 -2.75 22.66
N PHE A 133 -16.82 -3.62 22.33
CA PHE A 133 -17.08 -4.79 21.51
C PHE A 133 -16.43 -6.02 22.14
N SER A 134 -17.17 -7.14 22.16
CA SER A 134 -16.62 -8.44 22.51
C SER A 134 -15.76 -8.99 21.36
N ASP A 135 -14.89 -9.94 21.68
CA ASP A 135 -14.06 -10.60 20.68
C ASP A 135 -14.91 -11.25 19.59
N ALA A 136 -16.01 -11.91 19.95
CA ALA A 136 -16.94 -12.50 18.99
C ALA A 136 -17.59 -11.48 18.05
N GLN A 137 -17.85 -10.26 18.50
CA GLN A 137 -18.38 -9.18 17.65
C GLN A 137 -17.28 -8.68 16.69
N ILE A 138 -16.04 -8.57 17.15
CA ILE A 138 -14.90 -8.17 16.33
C ILE A 138 -14.62 -9.21 15.26
N ASP A 139 -14.64 -10.50 15.59
CA ASP A 139 -14.50 -11.60 14.64
C ASP A 139 -15.64 -11.59 13.60
N SER A 140 -16.88 -11.37 14.04
CA SER A 140 -18.03 -11.29 13.14
C SER A 140 -17.91 -10.09 12.19
N LEU A 141 -17.42 -8.95 12.69
CA LEU A 141 -17.19 -7.75 11.89
C LEU A 141 -16.06 -7.99 10.86
N SER A 142 -14.98 -8.69 11.26
CA SER A 142 -13.91 -9.09 10.35
C SER A 142 -14.41 -10.02 9.24
N ASN A 143 -15.25 -11.01 9.58
CA ASN A 143 -15.86 -11.90 8.60
C ASN A 143 -16.75 -11.11 7.62
N LEU A 144 -17.57 -10.19 8.12
CA LEU A 144 -18.39 -9.31 7.28
C LEU A 144 -17.53 -8.48 6.33
N LEU A 145 -16.46 -7.86 6.84
CA LEU A 145 -15.52 -7.11 6.02
C LEU A 145 -14.86 -7.99 4.95
N SER A 146 -14.48 -9.21 5.28
CA SER A 146 -13.89 -10.15 4.32
C SER A 146 -14.85 -10.49 3.19
N HIS A 147 -16.15 -10.70 3.49
CA HIS A 147 -17.18 -10.90 2.45
C HIS A 147 -17.39 -9.65 1.59
N ILE A 148 -17.50 -8.48 2.22
CA ILE A 148 -17.64 -7.21 1.51
C ILE A 148 -16.43 -6.96 0.60
N LEU A 149 -15.22 -7.25 1.09
CA LEU A 149 -13.99 -7.08 0.33
C LEU A 149 -13.90 -8.06 -0.83
N PHE A 150 -14.33 -9.32 -0.63
CA PHE A 150 -14.37 -10.30 -1.71
C PHE A 150 -15.30 -9.87 -2.85
N GLU A 151 -16.48 -9.38 -2.53
CA GLU A 151 -17.45 -8.88 -3.51
C GLU A 151 -17.00 -7.59 -4.19
N ASN A 152 -16.36 -6.66 -3.43
CA ASN A 152 -15.93 -5.35 -3.94
C ASN A 152 -14.48 -5.32 -4.45
N ALA A 153 -13.63 -6.29 -4.09
CA ALA A 153 -12.28 -6.41 -4.64
C ALA A 153 -12.27 -6.69 -6.15
N ILE A 154 -13.41 -7.07 -6.71
CA ILE A 154 -13.62 -7.13 -8.17
C ILE A 154 -13.56 -5.72 -8.79
N GLU A 155 -13.85 -4.66 -8.04
CA GLU A 155 -13.84 -3.26 -8.48
C GLU A 155 -12.65 -2.41 -8.02
N ILE A 156 -11.68 -2.96 -7.25
CA ILE A 156 -10.40 -2.27 -7.04
C ILE A 156 -9.66 -2.29 -8.37
N ASP A 157 -9.68 -1.16 -9.04
CA ASP A 157 -9.42 -0.98 -10.45
C ASP A 157 -8.01 -1.48 -10.83
N TYR A 158 -7.91 -2.45 -11.73
CA TYR A 158 -6.65 -2.84 -12.38
C TYR A 158 -5.89 -1.64 -12.95
N ASN A 159 -6.61 -0.55 -13.25
CA ASN A 159 -6.05 0.70 -13.74
C ASN A 159 -5.12 1.34 -12.72
N ASP A 160 -5.45 1.32 -11.41
CA ASP A 160 -4.61 1.91 -10.36
C ASP A 160 -3.30 1.15 -10.19
N PHE A 161 -3.35 -0.20 -10.19
CA PHE A 161 -2.12 -1.01 -10.16
C PHE A 161 -1.27 -0.78 -11.40
N ILE A 162 -1.85 -0.77 -12.59
CA ILE A 162 -1.11 -0.55 -13.84
C ILE A 162 -0.54 0.86 -13.90
N ALA A 163 -1.27 1.87 -13.42
CA ALA A 163 -0.75 3.24 -13.32
C ALA A 163 0.48 3.29 -12.40
N PHE A 164 0.39 2.70 -11.21
CA PHE A 164 1.50 2.59 -10.26
C PHE A 164 2.69 1.81 -10.85
N ALA A 165 2.46 0.60 -11.38
CA ALA A 165 3.50 -0.25 -11.95
C ALA A 165 4.21 0.42 -13.14
N THR A 166 3.47 1.10 -14.02
CA THR A 166 4.06 1.82 -15.16
C THR A 166 4.84 3.06 -14.74
N THR A 167 4.44 3.73 -13.68
CA THR A 167 5.20 4.83 -13.07
C THR A 167 6.50 4.31 -12.47
N TYR A 168 6.43 3.27 -11.63
CA TYR A 168 7.60 2.62 -11.06
C TYR A 168 8.62 2.19 -12.13
N ILE A 169 8.16 1.54 -13.22
CA ILE A 169 9.03 1.14 -14.33
C ILE A 169 9.71 2.35 -14.97
N LYS A 170 8.98 3.44 -15.23
CA LYS A 170 9.54 4.64 -15.86
C LYS A 170 10.60 5.33 -15.00
N ASP A 171 10.38 5.36 -13.69
CA ASP A 171 11.29 6.01 -12.75
C ASP A 171 12.56 5.17 -12.50
N ASN A 172 12.51 3.86 -12.82
CA ASN A 172 13.60 2.91 -12.55
C ASN A 172 14.19 2.27 -13.81
N LEU A 173 14.09 2.89 -15.00
CA LEU A 173 14.48 2.30 -16.28
C LEU A 173 15.96 1.83 -16.33
N SER A 174 16.86 2.52 -15.63
CA SER A 174 18.28 2.19 -15.55
C SER A 174 18.59 1.01 -14.61
N SER A 175 17.65 0.67 -13.72
CA SER A 175 17.81 -0.36 -12.69
C SER A 175 17.49 -1.77 -13.20
N ASP A 176 17.70 -2.78 -12.34
CA ASP A 176 17.21 -4.13 -12.59
C ASP A 176 15.67 -4.15 -12.51
N LEU A 177 15.05 -4.36 -13.65
CA LEU A 177 13.60 -4.54 -13.81
C LEU A 177 13.27 -5.99 -14.17
N SER A 178 14.05 -6.97 -13.66
CA SER A 178 13.72 -8.38 -13.80
C SER A 178 12.35 -8.69 -13.15
N ILE A 179 11.69 -9.73 -13.64
CA ILE A 179 10.37 -10.12 -13.10
C ILE A 179 10.40 -10.37 -11.59
N PRO A 180 11.41 -11.09 -11.03
CA PRO A 180 11.50 -11.23 -9.58
C PRO A 180 11.66 -9.90 -8.84
N THR A 181 12.49 -8.99 -9.35
CA THR A 181 12.70 -7.67 -8.76
C THR A 181 11.42 -6.83 -8.78
N LEU A 182 10.70 -6.84 -9.91
CA LEU A 182 9.41 -6.15 -10.03
C LEU A 182 8.35 -6.75 -9.11
N CYS A 183 8.25 -8.08 -9.03
CA CYS A 183 7.30 -8.73 -8.13
C CYS A 183 7.56 -8.35 -6.66
N ALA A 184 8.84 -8.32 -6.25
CA ALA A 184 9.20 -7.90 -4.91
C ALA A 184 8.89 -6.42 -4.64
N ALA A 185 9.28 -5.53 -5.57
CA ALA A 185 9.09 -4.08 -5.42
C ALA A 185 7.61 -3.66 -5.49
N LEU A 186 6.80 -4.35 -6.29
CA LEU A 186 5.37 -4.07 -6.44
C LEU A 186 4.50 -4.93 -5.51
N HIS A 187 5.12 -5.81 -4.72
CA HIS A 187 4.44 -6.76 -3.81
C HIS A 187 3.35 -7.60 -4.49
N VAL A 188 3.66 -8.13 -5.69
CA VAL A 188 2.71 -8.91 -6.48
C VAL A 188 3.29 -10.26 -6.93
N SER A 189 2.39 -11.22 -7.20
CA SER A 189 2.81 -12.48 -7.82
C SER A 189 3.15 -12.30 -9.30
N LYS A 190 4.01 -13.19 -9.84
CA LYS A 190 4.36 -13.22 -11.26
C LYS A 190 3.14 -13.34 -12.17
N ASN A 191 2.19 -14.20 -11.79
CA ASN A 191 0.97 -14.42 -12.56
C ASN A 191 0.09 -13.17 -12.61
N PHE A 192 -0.05 -12.48 -11.46
CA PHE A 192 -0.80 -11.23 -11.39
C PHE A 192 -0.15 -10.13 -12.26
N LEU A 193 1.18 -9.97 -12.17
CA LEU A 193 1.92 -8.98 -12.96
C LEU A 193 1.71 -9.22 -14.47
N TYR A 194 1.88 -10.44 -14.94
CA TYR A 194 1.66 -10.77 -16.36
C TYR A 194 0.23 -10.55 -16.82
N LYS A 195 -0.75 -11.04 -16.04
CA LYS A 195 -2.16 -10.88 -16.34
C LYS A 195 -2.55 -9.40 -16.43
N SER A 196 -2.13 -8.59 -15.46
CA SER A 196 -2.43 -7.16 -15.42
C SER A 196 -1.88 -6.41 -16.63
N PHE A 197 -0.64 -6.68 -17.05
CA PHE A 197 -0.06 -6.05 -18.24
C PHE A 197 -0.73 -6.52 -19.53
N HIS A 198 -1.02 -7.82 -19.64
CA HIS A 198 -1.70 -8.36 -20.81
C HIS A 198 -3.11 -7.76 -20.99
N GLU A 199 -3.92 -7.73 -19.92
CA GLU A 199 -5.29 -7.23 -19.95
C GLU A 199 -5.38 -5.71 -20.16
N ASN A 200 -4.48 -4.94 -19.57
CA ASN A 200 -4.58 -3.48 -19.56
C ASN A 200 -3.66 -2.78 -20.57
N ARG A 201 -2.62 -3.44 -21.06
CA ARG A 201 -1.64 -2.86 -22.02
C ARG A 201 -1.51 -3.65 -23.31
N GLY A 202 -2.14 -4.83 -23.41
CA GLY A 202 -2.07 -5.69 -24.58
C GLY A 202 -0.66 -6.19 -24.89
N CYS A 203 0.26 -6.17 -23.91
CA CYS A 203 1.64 -6.56 -24.10
C CYS A 203 2.22 -7.22 -22.84
N THR A 204 3.34 -7.91 -22.99
CA THR A 204 4.08 -8.44 -21.83
C THR A 204 4.79 -7.32 -21.07
N VAL A 205 5.10 -7.58 -19.78
CA VAL A 205 5.89 -6.65 -18.93
C VAL A 205 7.23 -6.32 -19.59
N ASN A 206 7.93 -7.33 -20.10
CA ASN A 206 9.23 -7.14 -20.75
C ASN A 206 9.15 -6.31 -22.05
N GLU A 207 8.09 -6.50 -22.84
CA GLU A 207 7.85 -5.65 -24.01
C GLU A 207 7.57 -4.21 -23.61
N TYR A 208 6.81 -3.99 -22.54
CA TYR A 208 6.56 -2.65 -22.03
C TYR A 208 7.86 -1.98 -21.56
N ILE A 209 8.68 -2.65 -20.74
CA ILE A 209 9.98 -2.14 -20.27
C ILE A 209 10.87 -1.78 -21.45
N ASN A 210 11.02 -2.70 -22.41
CA ASN A 210 11.84 -2.47 -23.59
C ASN A 210 11.37 -1.28 -24.41
N LYS A 211 10.04 -1.10 -24.54
CA LYS A 211 9.43 0.05 -25.23
C LYS A 211 9.78 1.36 -24.51
N GLN A 212 9.71 1.40 -23.19
CA GLN A 212 10.06 2.61 -22.43
C GLN A 212 11.55 2.91 -22.51
N ARG A 213 12.44 1.88 -22.41
CA ARG A 213 13.89 2.03 -22.56
C ARG A 213 14.27 2.58 -23.92
N VAL A 214 13.68 2.04 -25.00
CA VAL A 214 13.95 2.53 -26.36
C VAL A 214 13.42 3.96 -26.54
N LYS A 215 12.25 4.30 -25.99
CA LYS A 215 11.69 5.65 -26.01
C LYS A 215 12.61 6.65 -25.28
N GLN A 216 13.16 6.27 -24.15
CA GLN A 216 14.13 7.10 -23.42
C GLN A 216 15.44 7.24 -24.20
N ALA A 217 15.93 6.15 -24.84
CA ALA A 217 17.10 6.21 -25.71
C ALA A 217 16.89 7.15 -26.91
N GLN A 218 15.70 7.13 -27.53
CA GLN A 218 15.36 8.06 -28.62
C GLN A 218 15.41 9.53 -28.15
N LYS A 219 14.96 9.80 -26.90
CA LYS A 219 15.05 11.14 -26.32
C LYS A 219 16.51 11.55 -26.15
N LEU A 220 17.35 10.72 -25.50
CA LEU A 220 18.77 11.00 -25.29
C LEU A 220 19.55 11.16 -26.59
N LEU A 221 19.24 10.36 -27.62
CA LEU A 221 19.86 10.47 -28.94
C LEU A 221 19.57 11.80 -29.62
N ARG A 222 18.42 12.43 -29.35
CA ARG A 222 18.03 13.75 -29.89
C ARG A 222 18.60 14.91 -29.09
N GLU A 223 18.64 14.76 -27.77
CA GLU A 223 18.91 15.88 -26.86
C GLU A 223 20.38 15.96 -26.44
N THR A 224 21.18 14.89 -26.68
CA THR A 224 22.56 14.83 -26.22
C THR A 224 23.52 14.31 -27.30
N ASN A 225 24.79 14.63 -27.12
CA ASN A 225 25.90 14.04 -27.91
C ASN A 225 26.59 12.87 -27.18
N GLU A 226 25.93 12.27 -26.18
CA GLU A 226 26.53 11.16 -25.43
C GLU A 226 26.91 9.99 -26.33
N PRO A 227 28.02 9.28 -26.01
CA PRO A 227 28.39 8.04 -26.69
C PRO A 227 27.24 7.01 -26.62
N MET A 228 27.04 6.29 -27.73
CA MET A 228 25.98 5.28 -27.86
C MET A 228 26.00 4.23 -26.74
N TYR A 229 27.20 3.84 -26.30
CA TYR A 229 27.36 2.91 -25.18
C TYR A 229 26.82 3.49 -23.85
N HIS A 230 27.09 4.77 -23.57
CA HIS A 230 26.59 5.43 -22.38
C HIS A 230 25.06 5.51 -22.40
N ILE A 231 24.47 5.84 -23.55
CA ILE A 231 23.01 5.84 -23.69
C ILE A 231 22.42 4.45 -23.45
N ALA A 232 23.04 3.40 -24.02
CA ALA A 232 22.58 2.02 -23.80
C ALA A 232 22.58 1.65 -22.30
N THR A 233 23.66 1.99 -21.60
CA THR A 233 23.79 1.73 -20.16
C THR A 233 22.80 2.56 -19.32
N SER A 234 22.67 3.86 -19.64
CA SER A 234 21.79 4.78 -18.88
C SER A 234 20.29 4.43 -18.99
N VAL A 235 19.90 3.77 -20.09
CA VAL A 235 18.53 3.27 -20.24
C VAL A 235 18.35 1.84 -19.75
N GLY A 236 19.35 1.25 -19.07
CA GLY A 236 19.26 -0.09 -18.48
C GLY A 236 19.48 -1.25 -19.46
N ILE A 237 20.14 -1.03 -20.60
CA ILE A 237 20.51 -2.06 -21.58
C ILE A 237 22.04 -2.09 -21.76
N PRO A 238 22.80 -2.58 -20.77
CA PRO A 238 24.27 -2.49 -20.81
C PRO A 238 24.91 -3.33 -21.93
N ASN A 239 24.22 -4.36 -22.42
CA ASN A 239 24.69 -5.11 -23.58
C ASN A 239 24.44 -4.30 -24.87
N TYR A 240 25.46 -3.63 -25.36
CA TYR A 240 25.41 -2.75 -26.53
C TYR A 240 24.91 -3.44 -27.80
N THR A 241 25.33 -4.69 -28.05
CA THR A 241 24.87 -5.46 -29.21
C THR A 241 23.38 -5.75 -29.15
N TYR A 242 22.90 -6.11 -27.98
CA TYR A 242 21.46 -6.31 -27.74
C TYR A 242 20.69 -4.99 -27.88
N PHE A 243 21.21 -3.90 -27.32
CA PHE A 243 20.62 -2.55 -27.46
C PHE A 243 20.42 -2.17 -28.93
N CYS A 244 21.47 -2.30 -29.77
CA CYS A 244 21.41 -1.96 -31.20
C CYS A 244 20.32 -2.76 -31.92
N ARG A 245 20.27 -4.09 -31.66
CA ARG A 245 19.28 -4.99 -32.26
C ARG A 245 17.84 -4.61 -31.82
N LEU A 246 17.63 -4.40 -30.53
CA LEU A 246 16.34 -4.03 -29.97
C LEU A 246 15.88 -2.68 -30.51
N PHE A 247 16.75 -1.66 -30.48
CA PHE A 247 16.47 -0.33 -30.98
C PHE A 247 16.07 -0.36 -32.46
N LYS A 248 16.83 -1.08 -33.30
CA LYS A 248 16.52 -1.22 -34.73
C LYS A 248 15.21 -1.98 -34.95
N LYS A 249 14.93 -3.03 -34.18
CA LYS A 249 13.67 -3.77 -34.24
C LYS A 249 12.47 -2.86 -33.96
N MET A 250 12.59 -1.93 -33.00
CA MET A 250 11.48 -1.09 -32.55
C MET A 250 11.32 0.21 -33.34
N THR A 251 12.41 0.74 -33.91
CA THR A 251 12.39 2.06 -34.59
C THR A 251 12.61 1.98 -36.11
N GLY A 252 13.01 0.81 -36.61
CA GLY A 252 13.40 0.62 -38.01
C GLY A 252 14.81 1.07 -38.35
N LEU A 253 15.50 1.85 -37.49
CA LEU A 253 16.83 2.42 -37.70
C LEU A 253 17.80 1.98 -36.61
N SER A 254 19.11 1.88 -36.97
CA SER A 254 20.13 1.73 -35.92
C SER A 254 20.23 3.00 -35.07
N PRO A 255 20.73 2.96 -33.83
CA PRO A 255 20.89 4.16 -32.99
C PRO A 255 21.72 5.25 -33.68
N ILE A 256 22.78 4.87 -34.38
CA ILE A 256 23.62 5.80 -35.14
C ILE A 256 22.85 6.44 -36.28
N ALA A 257 22.18 5.64 -37.12
CA ALA A 257 21.37 6.16 -38.21
C ALA A 257 20.22 7.01 -37.74
N TYR A 258 19.65 6.70 -36.57
CA TYR A 258 18.59 7.49 -35.93
C TYR A 258 19.11 8.87 -35.53
N ARG A 259 20.30 8.97 -34.92
CA ARG A 259 20.92 10.26 -34.54
C ARG A 259 21.28 11.12 -35.76
N THR A 260 21.76 10.51 -36.85
CA THR A 260 22.15 11.26 -38.07
C THR A 260 20.96 11.76 -38.89
N LYS A 261 19.77 11.20 -38.69
CA LYS A 261 18.56 11.55 -39.45
C LYS A 261 17.77 12.70 -38.83
N ILE A 262 18.13 13.07 -37.61
CA ILE A 262 17.50 14.17 -36.86
C ILE A 262 18.31 15.43 -37.01
#